data_33ca6347af5528cc9bbfc3cd81e97037
#
_entry.id   33ca6347af5528cc9bbfc3cd81e97037
#
_cell.length_a   1.000
_cell.length_b   1.000
_cell.length_c   1.000
_cell.angle_alpha   90.00
_cell.angle_beta   90.00
_cell.angle_gamma   90.00
#
_symmetry.space_group_name_H-M   'P 1'
#
loop_
_entity.id
_entity.type
_entity.pdbx_description
1 polymer ?
#
loop_
_entity_poly.entity_id
_entity_poly.type
_entity_poly.pdbx_seq_one_letter_code
_entity_poly.pdbx_strand_id
1 'polypeptide(L)'
;MIKVFFNSPDEAERFYTMLVLKQNQRNVELCIIDGNGVGVSASDFDAAARTLFIPALASYILKYNESRLMLSIIRDRFYFHEPEEQQQIIHIAEAIIEGERTEIPGAKQLPVRETPIYEALHDFIKPDLAFALSSFIKFRLHSYVERLYKYIEIAIEEYKLEQEYQTFIHSLREYAMNRETKAEVIHIVHEHELTVYNEHFSEISKEDLAGHIDRTFVHQHPMYIDASLLAPLVSIAPGKIHLYTDSPDFGMVQTIQNIFLERVSIYPRKMAGV
;
A
#
# COMPACT_ATOMS: atom_id res chain seq x y z
N MET A 1 27.87 -17.18 27.28
CA MET A 1 26.56 -17.60 26.73
C MET A 1 25.64 -16.39 26.64
N ILE A 2 24.96 -16.19 25.50
CA ILE A 2 23.92 -15.17 25.37
C ILE A 2 22.54 -15.79 25.58
N LYS A 3 21.61 -15.06 26.21
CA LYS A 3 20.25 -15.51 26.49
C LYS A 3 19.24 -14.45 26.06
N VAL A 4 18.29 -14.83 25.23
CA VAL A 4 17.14 -13.97 24.86
C VAL A 4 15.86 -14.60 25.33
N PHE A 5 15.00 -13.82 25.99
CA PHE A 5 13.69 -14.26 26.51
C PHE A 5 12.57 -13.63 25.67
N PHE A 6 11.58 -14.44 25.37
CA PHE A 6 10.40 -14.10 24.60
C PHE A 6 9.16 -13.99 25.48
N ASN A 7 8.06 -13.47 24.95
CA ASN A 7 6.83 -13.32 25.72
C ASN A 7 6.08 -14.66 25.89
N SER A 8 6.34 -15.65 25.03
CA SER A 8 5.72 -16.97 25.10
C SER A 8 6.69 -18.08 24.71
N PRO A 9 6.42 -19.34 25.13
CA PRO A 9 7.17 -20.51 24.69
C PRO A 9 7.17 -20.68 23.15
N ASP A 10 6.05 -20.43 22.50
CA ASP A 10 5.92 -20.54 21.04
C ASP A 10 6.85 -19.56 20.29
N GLU A 11 7.01 -18.36 20.82
CA GLU A 11 7.94 -17.38 20.26
C GLU A 11 9.40 -17.84 20.40
N ALA A 12 9.76 -18.40 21.55
CA ALA A 12 11.08 -18.95 21.79
C ALA A 12 11.38 -20.16 20.88
N GLU A 13 10.42 -21.06 20.72
CA GLU A 13 10.56 -22.24 19.84
C GLU A 13 10.73 -21.85 18.39
N ARG A 14 9.97 -20.86 17.89
CA ARG A 14 10.14 -20.31 16.54
C ARG A 14 11.54 -19.75 16.33
N PHE A 15 12.04 -18.97 17.27
CA PHE A 15 13.38 -18.42 17.18
C PHE A 15 14.46 -19.50 17.26
N TYR A 16 14.32 -20.47 18.16
CA TYR A 16 15.19 -21.62 18.27
C TYR A 16 15.24 -22.39 16.94
N THR A 17 14.12 -22.68 16.33
CA THR A 17 14.02 -23.36 15.03
C THR A 17 14.74 -22.54 13.92
N MET A 18 14.57 -21.21 13.91
CA MET A 18 15.29 -20.34 12.97
C MET A 18 16.81 -20.43 13.15
N LEU A 19 17.31 -20.50 14.39
CA LEU A 19 18.72 -20.66 14.66
C LEU A 19 19.22 -22.02 14.18
N VAL A 20 18.50 -23.10 14.46
CA VAL A 20 18.86 -24.46 14.02
C VAL A 20 18.97 -24.52 12.49
N LEU A 21 18.01 -23.92 11.78
CA LEU A 21 18.00 -23.92 10.31
C LEU A 21 19.14 -23.08 9.71
N LYS A 22 19.58 -22.03 10.40
CA LYS A 22 20.69 -21.18 9.94
C LYS A 22 22.06 -21.63 10.45
N GLN A 23 22.11 -22.61 11.36
CA GLN A 23 23.34 -23.09 11.96
C GLN A 23 24.18 -23.90 10.98
N ASN A 24 25.24 -23.32 10.44
CA ASN A 24 26.21 -23.99 9.57
C ASN A 24 27.52 -24.39 10.31
N GLN A 25 27.64 -24.05 11.60
CA GLN A 25 28.86 -24.24 12.40
C GLN A 25 28.67 -25.31 13.48
N ARG A 26 29.61 -26.28 13.55
CA ARG A 26 29.56 -27.38 14.52
C ARG A 26 29.87 -26.99 15.97
N ASN A 27 30.33 -25.74 16.21
CA ASN A 27 30.83 -25.28 17.52
C ASN A 27 29.89 -24.30 18.23
N VAL A 28 28.59 -24.32 17.88
CA VAL A 28 27.55 -23.49 18.54
C VAL A 28 26.56 -24.41 19.22
N GLU A 29 26.37 -24.23 20.49
CA GLU A 29 25.36 -24.95 21.29
C GLU A 29 24.12 -24.06 21.46
N LEU A 30 22.97 -24.64 21.18
CA LEU A 30 21.65 -24.00 21.32
C LEU A 30 20.85 -24.71 22.40
N CYS A 31 20.17 -23.98 23.26
CA CYS A 31 19.30 -24.54 24.27
C CYS A 31 18.06 -23.66 24.51
N ILE A 32 16.97 -24.31 24.92
CA ILE A 32 15.78 -23.62 25.43
C ILE A 32 15.95 -23.48 26.94
N ILE A 33 15.65 -22.30 27.48
CA ILE A 33 15.79 -21.93 28.88
C ILE A 33 14.42 -21.57 29.43
N ASP A 34 14.00 -22.21 30.53
CA ASP A 34 12.77 -21.93 31.27
C ASP A 34 11.49 -21.87 30.40
N GLY A 35 11.51 -22.56 29.26
CA GLY A 35 10.41 -22.65 28.29
C GLY A 35 10.29 -21.43 27.33
N ASN A 36 10.65 -20.24 27.74
CA ASN A 36 10.49 -19.03 26.93
C ASN A 36 11.82 -18.30 26.60
N GLY A 37 12.95 -18.86 26.96
CA GLY A 37 14.27 -18.33 26.66
C GLY A 37 15.02 -19.20 25.65
N VAL A 38 15.91 -18.58 24.88
CA VAL A 38 16.85 -19.26 23.98
C VAL A 38 18.26 -18.85 24.33
N GLY A 39 19.11 -19.86 24.61
CA GLY A 39 20.54 -19.70 24.91
C GLY A 39 21.39 -20.07 23.72
N VAL A 40 22.44 -19.27 23.48
CA VAL A 40 23.46 -19.53 22.46
C VAL A 40 24.84 -19.48 23.11
N SER A 41 25.57 -20.58 23.04
CA SER A 41 26.95 -20.69 23.50
C SER A 41 27.86 -21.10 22.35
N ALA A 42 29.02 -20.49 22.27
CA ALA A 42 30.02 -20.79 21.25
C ALA A 42 31.42 -20.60 21.79
N SER A 43 32.38 -21.37 21.27
CA SER A 43 33.82 -21.20 21.59
C SER A 43 34.37 -19.85 21.10
N ASP A 44 33.93 -19.42 19.91
CA ASP A 44 34.13 -18.08 19.36
C ASP A 44 32.80 -17.31 19.38
N PHE A 45 32.64 -16.52 20.43
CA PHE A 45 31.45 -15.73 20.68
C PHE A 45 31.23 -14.69 19.57
N ASP A 46 32.24 -13.95 19.18
CA ASP A 46 32.15 -12.84 18.24
C ASP A 46 31.75 -13.34 16.84
N ALA A 47 32.36 -14.45 16.41
CA ALA A 47 31.97 -15.09 15.15
C ALA A 47 30.52 -15.58 15.19
N ALA A 48 30.11 -16.28 16.24
CA ALA A 48 28.72 -16.80 16.37
C ALA A 48 27.69 -15.68 16.47
N ALA A 49 28.01 -14.61 17.19
CA ALA A 49 27.13 -13.44 17.29
C ALA A 49 26.92 -12.78 15.91
N ARG A 50 27.98 -12.51 15.17
CA ARG A 50 27.91 -11.81 13.86
C ARG A 50 27.33 -12.66 12.75
N THR A 51 27.62 -13.96 12.71
CA THR A 51 27.24 -14.82 11.56
C THR A 51 25.95 -15.58 11.78
N LEU A 52 25.49 -15.76 13.03
CA LEU A 52 24.29 -16.53 13.32
C LEU A 52 23.26 -15.74 14.14
N PHE A 53 23.63 -15.30 15.37
CA PHE A 53 22.66 -14.79 16.34
C PHE A 53 22.04 -13.45 15.89
N ILE A 54 22.85 -12.46 15.52
CA ILE A 54 22.38 -11.13 15.09
C ILE A 54 21.55 -11.22 13.80
N PRO A 55 21.98 -11.91 12.72
CA PRO A 55 21.16 -12.07 11.53
C PRO A 55 19.87 -12.85 11.77
N ALA A 56 19.87 -13.85 12.65
CA ALA A 56 18.68 -14.59 12.99
C ALA A 56 17.69 -13.72 13.78
N LEU A 57 18.17 -12.95 14.76
CA LEU A 57 17.33 -12.10 15.59
C LEU A 57 16.78 -10.92 14.80
N ALA A 58 17.56 -10.30 13.90
CA ALA A 58 17.09 -9.28 12.99
C ALA A 58 15.97 -9.82 12.08
N SER A 59 16.19 -10.98 11.46
CA SER A 59 15.16 -11.65 10.64
C SER A 59 13.90 -12.00 11.44
N TYR A 60 14.05 -12.41 12.71
CA TYR A 60 12.93 -12.70 13.60
C TYR A 60 12.11 -11.44 13.90
N ILE A 61 12.78 -10.31 14.20
CA ILE A 61 12.12 -9.03 14.47
C ILE A 61 11.32 -8.59 13.24
N LEU A 62 11.91 -8.60 12.07
CA LEU A 62 11.25 -8.24 10.81
C LEU A 62 10.03 -9.13 10.53
N LYS A 63 10.20 -10.45 10.67
CA LYS A 63 9.15 -11.40 10.28
C LYS A 63 7.96 -11.45 11.25
N TYR A 64 8.21 -11.29 12.57
CA TYR A 64 7.19 -11.56 13.59
C TYR A 64 6.80 -10.36 14.44
N ASN A 65 7.58 -9.27 14.42
CA ASN A 65 7.31 -8.09 15.23
C ASN A 65 6.97 -6.86 14.40
N GLU A 66 7.39 -6.77 13.13
CA GLU A 66 7.22 -5.59 12.28
C GLU A 66 5.74 -5.20 12.14
N SER A 67 4.87 -6.13 11.71
CA SER A 67 3.43 -5.84 11.54
C SER A 67 2.76 -5.44 12.87
N ARG A 68 3.18 -6.02 14.00
CA ARG A 68 2.68 -5.61 15.33
C ARG A 68 3.10 -4.18 15.70
N LEU A 69 4.34 -3.82 15.36
CA LEU A 69 4.84 -2.45 15.58
C LEU A 69 4.11 -1.46 14.69
N MET A 70 3.91 -1.78 13.42
CA MET A 70 3.13 -0.96 12.49
C MET A 70 1.70 -0.76 12.99
N LEU A 71 1.01 -1.82 13.41
CA LEU A 71 -0.33 -1.74 14.02
C LEU A 71 -0.36 -0.80 15.23
N SER A 72 0.63 -0.90 16.13
CA SER A 72 0.67 -0.03 17.30
C SER A 72 0.88 1.44 16.92
N ILE A 73 1.70 1.72 15.91
CA ILE A 73 1.92 3.08 15.41
C ILE A 73 0.63 3.63 14.79
N ILE A 74 -0.03 2.87 13.91
CA ILE A 74 -1.28 3.25 13.25
C ILE A 74 -2.36 3.59 14.29
N ARG A 75 -2.52 2.74 15.30
CA ARG A 75 -3.52 2.92 16.35
C ARG A 75 -3.16 4.05 17.33
N ASP A 76 -1.93 4.03 17.85
CA ASP A 76 -1.55 4.83 19.01
C ASP A 76 -1.03 6.24 18.63
N ARG A 77 -0.56 6.42 17.38
CA ARG A 77 -0.03 7.69 16.88
C ARG A 77 -0.94 8.37 15.87
N PHE A 78 -1.64 7.57 15.04
CA PHE A 78 -2.50 8.10 13.98
C PHE A 78 -4.01 7.91 14.27
N TYR A 79 -4.35 7.21 15.34
CA TYR A 79 -5.72 7.02 15.84
C TYR A 79 -6.68 6.31 14.87
N PHE A 80 -6.17 5.48 13.99
CA PHE A 80 -7.00 4.57 13.21
C PHE A 80 -7.32 3.34 14.05
N HIS A 81 -8.60 3.13 14.34
CA HIS A 81 -9.06 2.05 15.23
C HIS A 81 -9.81 0.94 14.49
N GLU A 82 -10.33 1.22 13.31
CA GLU A 82 -11.06 0.24 12.51
C GLU A 82 -10.10 -0.79 11.91
N PRO A 83 -10.35 -2.11 12.12
CA PRO A 83 -9.45 -3.15 11.65
C PRO A 83 -9.24 -3.16 10.12
N GLU A 84 -10.28 -2.84 9.36
CA GLU A 84 -10.21 -2.80 7.89
C GLU A 84 -9.31 -1.68 7.40
N GLU A 85 -9.40 -0.48 7.99
CA GLU A 85 -8.52 0.65 7.69
C GLU A 85 -7.06 0.32 8.05
N GLN A 86 -6.84 -0.23 9.25
CA GLN A 86 -5.50 -0.65 9.69
C GLN A 86 -4.87 -1.63 8.71
N GLN A 87 -5.64 -2.62 8.25
CA GLN A 87 -5.15 -3.63 7.31
C GLN A 87 -4.81 -3.03 5.94
N GLN A 88 -5.61 -2.10 5.44
CA GLN A 88 -5.33 -1.41 4.17
C GLN A 88 -4.07 -0.55 4.28
N ILE A 89 -3.92 0.22 5.36
CA ILE A 89 -2.73 1.04 5.60
C ILE A 89 -1.46 0.17 5.71
N ILE A 90 -1.53 -0.98 6.42
CA ILE A 90 -0.41 -1.92 6.51
C ILE A 90 -0.05 -2.45 5.13
N HIS A 91 -1.03 -2.86 4.34
CA HIS A 91 -0.78 -3.38 3.00
C HIS A 91 -0.07 -2.36 2.10
N ILE A 92 -0.49 -1.09 2.14
CA ILE A 92 0.18 0.00 1.42
C ILE A 92 1.61 0.18 1.95
N ALA A 93 1.80 0.19 3.28
CA ALA A 93 3.13 0.36 3.88
C ALA A 93 4.08 -0.79 3.50
N GLU A 94 3.62 -2.04 3.52
CA GLU A 94 4.36 -3.22 3.10
C GLU A 94 4.76 -3.13 1.62
N ALA A 95 3.83 -2.75 0.72
CA ALA A 95 4.10 -2.56 -0.70
C ALA A 95 5.15 -1.44 -0.96
N ILE A 96 5.12 -0.35 -0.17
CA ILE A 96 6.15 0.69 -0.22
C ILE A 96 7.51 0.15 0.23
N ILE A 97 7.54 -0.60 1.32
CA ILE A 97 8.75 -1.20 1.90
C ILE A 97 9.39 -2.19 0.93
N GLU A 98 8.59 -2.97 0.22
CA GLU A 98 9.03 -3.96 -0.78
C GLU A 98 9.42 -3.34 -2.12
N GLY A 99 9.13 -2.03 -2.30
CA GLY A 99 9.46 -1.27 -3.51
C GLY A 99 8.51 -1.52 -4.68
N GLU A 100 7.32 -2.04 -4.41
CA GLU A 100 6.28 -2.27 -5.42
C GLU A 100 5.56 -0.96 -5.81
N ARG A 101 5.46 -0.01 -4.89
CA ARG A 101 4.76 1.29 -5.05
C ARG A 101 5.78 2.42 -5.26
N THR A 102 6.58 2.34 -6.33
CA THR A 102 7.64 3.33 -6.63
C THR A 102 7.11 4.67 -7.15
N GLU A 103 5.86 4.71 -7.57
CA GLU A 103 5.15 5.92 -8.03
C GLU A 103 4.79 6.87 -6.89
N ILE A 104 4.67 6.37 -5.64
CA ILE A 104 4.28 7.18 -4.48
C ILE A 104 5.38 8.19 -4.15
N PRO A 105 5.07 9.49 -4.07
CA PRO A 105 6.04 10.51 -3.71
C PRO A 105 6.69 10.24 -2.35
N GLY A 106 8.01 10.34 -2.28
CA GLY A 106 8.76 10.11 -1.03
C GLY A 106 9.13 8.66 -0.74
N ALA A 107 8.47 7.66 -1.34
CA ALA A 107 8.77 6.24 -1.12
C ALA A 107 10.22 5.88 -1.47
N LYS A 108 10.74 6.37 -2.60
CA LYS A 108 12.13 6.10 -3.06
C LYS A 108 13.24 6.69 -2.18
N GLN A 109 12.92 7.66 -1.32
CA GLN A 109 13.92 8.36 -0.51
C GLN A 109 14.10 7.73 0.87
N LEU A 110 13.29 6.73 1.20
CA LEU A 110 13.37 6.09 2.50
C LEU A 110 14.60 5.16 2.56
N PRO A 111 15.42 5.29 3.61
CA PRO A 111 16.60 4.44 3.79
C PRO A 111 16.18 3.01 4.15
N VAL A 112 17.05 2.04 3.86
CA VAL A 112 16.82 0.61 4.15
C VAL A 112 16.41 0.40 5.61
N ARG A 113 15.28 -0.27 5.83
CA ARG A 113 14.67 -0.43 7.16
C ARG A 113 15.45 -1.31 8.12
N GLU A 114 16.25 -2.22 7.60
CA GLU A 114 16.95 -3.23 8.37
C GLU A 114 18.20 -2.70 9.07
N THR A 115 18.84 -1.69 8.49
CA THR A 115 20.10 -1.13 8.99
C THR A 115 20.07 -0.77 10.49
N PRO A 116 19.06 -0.05 11.02
CA PRO A 116 19.02 0.30 12.44
C PRO A 116 18.86 -0.90 13.36
N ILE A 117 18.25 -2.01 12.89
CA ILE A 117 18.14 -3.23 13.70
C ILE A 117 19.52 -3.85 13.86
N TYR A 118 20.28 -3.96 12.75
CA TYR A 118 21.64 -4.50 12.79
C TYR A 118 22.58 -3.64 13.63
N GLU A 119 22.54 -2.33 13.48
CA GLU A 119 23.35 -1.39 14.27
C GLU A 119 23.04 -1.54 15.77
N ALA A 120 21.76 -1.51 16.15
CA ALA A 120 21.34 -1.65 17.54
C ALA A 120 21.73 -3.01 18.12
N LEU A 121 21.63 -4.10 17.36
CA LEU A 121 22.03 -5.43 17.80
C LEU A 121 23.57 -5.53 17.96
N HIS A 122 24.34 -5.00 17.03
CA HIS A 122 25.81 -5.00 17.11
C HIS A 122 26.32 -4.25 18.34
N ASP A 123 25.71 -3.11 18.67
CA ASP A 123 26.09 -2.32 19.83
C ASP A 123 25.68 -2.95 21.16
N PHE A 124 24.56 -3.70 21.15
CA PHE A 124 23.96 -4.25 22.36
C PHE A 124 24.48 -5.63 22.74
N ILE A 125 24.72 -6.50 21.76
CA ILE A 125 25.05 -7.90 21.99
C ILE A 125 26.50 -8.03 22.52
N LYS A 126 26.62 -8.61 23.71
CA LYS A 126 27.91 -8.84 24.42
C LYS A 126 27.94 -10.24 25.02
N PRO A 127 29.13 -10.77 25.35
CA PRO A 127 29.25 -12.02 26.08
C PRO A 127 28.47 -11.97 27.40
N ASP A 128 27.90 -13.10 27.76
CA ASP A 128 27.14 -13.32 29.01
C ASP A 128 25.92 -12.38 29.24
N LEU A 129 25.35 -11.88 28.14
CA LEU A 129 24.18 -11.04 28.19
C LEU A 129 22.91 -11.88 28.29
N ALA A 130 21.98 -11.43 29.17
CA ALA A 130 20.62 -11.96 29.24
C ALA A 130 19.62 -10.79 29.13
N PHE A 131 18.63 -10.90 28.23
CA PHE A 131 17.66 -9.84 28.00
C PHE A 131 16.33 -10.36 27.47
N ALA A 132 15.27 -9.58 27.70
CA ALA A 132 13.96 -9.80 27.06
C ALA A 132 13.90 -9.10 25.71
N LEU A 133 13.44 -9.78 24.65
CA LEU A 133 13.28 -9.22 23.32
C LEU A 133 12.35 -8.00 23.30
N SER A 134 11.26 -8.07 24.03
CA SER A 134 10.29 -6.95 24.15
C SER A 134 10.95 -5.68 24.73
N SER A 135 11.84 -5.85 25.73
CA SER A 135 12.60 -4.72 26.30
C SER A 135 13.63 -4.17 25.29
N PHE A 136 14.32 -5.04 24.57
CA PHE A 136 15.24 -4.62 23.52
C PHE A 136 14.52 -3.80 22.43
N ILE A 137 13.40 -4.30 21.93
CA ILE A 137 12.58 -3.58 20.93
C ILE A 137 12.17 -2.21 21.47
N LYS A 138 11.61 -2.17 22.68
CA LYS A 138 11.11 -0.93 23.29
C LYS A 138 12.19 0.13 23.53
N PHE A 139 13.39 -0.27 23.95
CA PHE A 139 14.41 0.68 24.44
C PHE A 139 15.59 0.87 23.49
N ARG A 140 15.81 -0.03 22.53
CA ARG A 140 16.97 0.01 21.64
C ARG A 140 16.65 0.17 20.16
N LEU A 141 15.41 -0.15 19.74
CA LEU A 141 15.00 -0.02 18.34
C LEU A 141 14.27 1.29 18.03
N HIS A 142 14.57 2.36 18.76
CA HIS A 142 13.92 3.65 18.54
C HIS A 142 14.09 4.15 17.09
N SER A 143 15.30 4.12 16.55
CA SER A 143 15.59 4.53 15.17
C SER A 143 14.87 3.69 14.13
N TYR A 144 14.64 2.40 14.40
CA TYR A 144 13.86 1.52 13.55
C TYR A 144 12.37 1.87 13.60
N VAL A 145 11.81 2.07 14.78
CA VAL A 145 10.41 2.48 14.97
C VAL A 145 10.12 3.83 14.29
N GLU A 146 11.04 4.81 14.42
CA GLU A 146 10.94 6.09 13.70
C GLU A 146 10.97 5.92 12.17
N ARG A 147 11.66 4.90 11.69
CA ARG A 147 11.68 4.57 10.27
C ARG A 147 10.36 3.96 9.81
N LEU A 148 9.80 3.01 10.60
CA LEU A 148 8.46 2.47 10.36
C LEU A 148 7.38 3.58 10.39
N TYR A 149 7.50 4.52 11.32
CA TYR A 149 6.60 5.67 11.39
C TYR A 149 6.53 6.43 10.06
N LYS A 150 7.67 6.69 9.42
CA LYS A 150 7.71 7.39 8.12
C LYS A 150 7.04 6.59 6.99
N TYR A 151 7.24 5.27 6.96
CA TYR A 151 6.53 4.42 5.98
C TYR A 151 5.02 4.47 6.18
N ILE A 152 4.58 4.42 7.44
CA ILE A 152 3.15 4.47 7.79
C ILE A 152 2.57 5.86 7.48
N GLU A 153 3.30 6.94 7.73
CA GLU A 153 2.86 8.31 7.40
C GLU A 153 2.55 8.44 5.90
N ILE A 154 3.46 7.98 5.04
CA ILE A 154 3.27 7.97 3.58
C ILE A 154 2.10 7.04 3.19
N ALA A 155 2.01 5.86 3.81
CA ALA A 155 0.92 4.92 3.54
C ALA A 155 -0.45 5.48 3.92
N ILE A 156 -0.55 6.26 5.00
CA ILE A 156 -1.78 6.92 5.43
C ILE A 156 -2.17 8.05 4.45
N GLU A 157 -1.20 8.81 3.96
CA GLU A 157 -1.47 9.83 2.93
C GLU A 157 -2.04 9.17 1.66
N GLU A 158 -1.43 8.10 1.19
CA GLU A 158 -1.91 7.34 0.04
C GLU A 158 -3.29 6.72 0.29
N TYR A 159 -3.50 6.10 1.45
CA TYR A 159 -4.80 5.58 1.86
C TYR A 159 -5.91 6.63 1.79
N LYS A 160 -5.64 7.84 2.30
CA LYS A 160 -6.61 8.95 2.25
C LYS A 160 -6.90 9.37 0.81
N LEU A 161 -5.89 9.48 -0.04
CA LEU A 161 -6.07 9.80 -1.46
C LEU A 161 -6.91 8.74 -2.18
N GLU A 162 -6.66 7.45 -1.91
CA GLU A 162 -7.47 6.36 -2.46
C GLU A 162 -8.93 6.44 -1.98
N GLN A 163 -9.17 6.74 -0.70
CA GLN A 163 -10.53 6.90 -0.15
C GLN A 163 -11.25 8.13 -0.73
N GLU A 164 -10.55 9.25 -0.87
CA GLU A 164 -11.08 10.45 -1.52
C GLU A 164 -11.46 10.19 -2.98
N TYR A 165 -10.60 9.48 -3.72
CA TYR A 165 -10.90 9.06 -5.09
C TYR A 165 -12.13 8.14 -5.18
N GLN A 166 -12.24 7.14 -4.32
CA GLN A 166 -13.39 6.24 -4.30
C GLN A 166 -14.70 6.97 -3.97
N THR A 167 -14.66 7.88 -3.00
CA THR A 167 -15.79 8.72 -2.62
C THR A 167 -16.21 9.63 -3.80
N PHE A 168 -15.24 10.20 -4.49
CA PHE A 168 -15.48 11.03 -5.66
C PHE A 168 -16.13 10.23 -6.80
N ILE A 169 -15.57 9.07 -7.16
CA ILE A 169 -16.16 8.18 -8.19
C ILE A 169 -17.59 7.77 -7.81
N HIS A 170 -17.82 7.44 -6.55
CA HIS A 170 -19.14 7.08 -6.05
C HIS A 170 -20.15 8.23 -6.24
N SER A 171 -19.77 9.46 -5.89
CA SER A 171 -20.64 10.64 -6.05
C SER A 171 -20.97 10.93 -7.53
N LEU A 172 -19.98 10.78 -8.44
CA LEU A 172 -20.20 10.92 -9.88
C LEU A 172 -21.15 9.85 -10.42
N ARG A 173 -21.00 8.62 -9.96
CA ARG A 173 -21.86 7.49 -10.32
C ARG A 173 -23.29 7.72 -9.89
N GLU A 174 -23.52 8.06 -8.62
CA GLU A 174 -24.86 8.35 -8.10
C GLU A 174 -25.53 9.48 -8.88
N TYR A 175 -24.77 10.54 -9.17
CA TYR A 175 -25.28 11.66 -9.94
C TYR A 175 -25.69 11.24 -11.36
N ALA A 176 -24.87 10.47 -12.07
CA ALA A 176 -25.17 9.99 -13.42
C ALA A 176 -26.34 8.99 -13.45
N MET A 177 -26.51 8.17 -12.40
CA MET A 177 -27.59 7.18 -12.31
C MET A 177 -28.96 7.79 -12.02
N ASN A 178 -28.98 8.88 -11.24
CA ASN A 178 -30.23 9.53 -10.81
C ASN A 178 -30.76 10.57 -11.82
N ARG A 179 -30.12 10.69 -12.98
CA ARG A 179 -30.53 11.63 -14.05
C ARG A 179 -31.21 10.95 -15.22
N GLU A 180 -32.08 11.73 -15.88
CA GLU A 180 -32.60 11.35 -17.20
C GLU A 180 -31.45 11.30 -18.22
N THR A 181 -31.41 10.23 -18.96
CA THR A 181 -30.48 10.04 -20.08
C THR A 181 -30.77 11.06 -21.18
N LYS A 182 -29.76 11.89 -21.51
CA LYS A 182 -29.87 12.88 -22.58
C LYS A 182 -29.34 12.38 -23.92
N ALA A 183 -28.65 11.24 -23.95
CA ALA A 183 -28.15 10.57 -25.13
C ALA A 183 -28.22 9.05 -24.94
N GLU A 184 -28.84 8.33 -25.86
CA GLU A 184 -28.96 6.87 -25.79
C GLU A 184 -27.58 6.20 -25.90
N VAL A 185 -26.76 6.65 -26.84
CA VAL A 185 -25.43 6.11 -27.11
C VAL A 185 -24.43 7.25 -27.32
N ILE A 186 -23.28 7.11 -26.70
CA ILE A 186 -22.11 7.96 -26.98
C ILE A 186 -20.95 7.04 -27.37
N HIS A 187 -20.18 7.45 -28.39
CA HIS A 187 -18.94 6.79 -28.76
C HIS A 187 -17.76 7.65 -28.33
N ILE A 188 -16.75 7.02 -27.75
CA ILE A 188 -15.50 7.68 -27.33
C ILE A 188 -14.35 6.96 -28.00
N VAL A 189 -13.54 7.69 -28.76
CA VAL A 189 -12.35 7.15 -29.42
C VAL A 189 -11.09 7.71 -28.74
N HIS A 190 -10.23 6.82 -28.28
CA HIS A 190 -8.97 7.15 -27.64
C HIS A 190 -7.80 6.89 -28.61
N GLU A 191 -7.21 7.97 -29.10
CA GLU A 191 -5.93 7.96 -29.84
C GLU A 191 -4.81 8.60 -29.00
N HIS A 192 -4.56 9.89 -29.23
CA HIS A 192 -3.70 10.75 -28.42
C HIS A 192 -4.53 11.49 -27.38
N GLU A 193 -5.75 11.88 -27.76
CA GLU A 193 -6.78 12.47 -26.91
C GLU A 193 -8.05 11.63 -27.00
N LEU A 194 -8.98 11.87 -26.08
CA LEU A 194 -10.32 11.25 -26.09
C LEU A 194 -11.26 12.17 -26.87
N THR A 195 -11.76 11.67 -27.99
CA THR A 195 -12.74 12.36 -28.84
C THR A 195 -14.11 11.72 -28.66
N VAL A 196 -15.14 12.55 -28.54
CA VAL A 196 -16.52 12.11 -28.27
C VAL A 196 -17.38 12.27 -29.53
N TYR A 197 -18.17 11.24 -29.83
CA TYR A 197 -19.08 11.20 -30.97
C TYR A 197 -20.48 10.86 -30.50
N ASN A 198 -21.48 11.36 -31.21
CA ASN A 198 -22.86 11.00 -30.99
C ASN A 198 -23.22 9.61 -31.57
N GLU A 199 -24.49 9.19 -31.45
CA GLU A 199 -24.98 7.89 -31.94
C GLU A 199 -24.82 7.66 -33.45
N HIS A 200 -24.62 8.74 -34.24
CA HIS A 200 -24.41 8.68 -35.69
C HIS A 200 -22.93 8.82 -36.08
N PHE A 201 -21.99 8.69 -35.10
CA PHE A 201 -20.57 8.92 -35.31
C PHE A 201 -20.20 10.33 -35.83
N SER A 202 -21.01 11.34 -35.51
CA SER A 202 -20.64 12.74 -35.71
C SER A 202 -19.91 13.23 -34.47
N GLU A 203 -18.75 13.85 -34.67
CA GLU A 203 -17.94 14.41 -33.58
C GLU A 203 -18.74 15.50 -32.83
N ILE A 204 -18.68 15.45 -31.51
CA ILE A 204 -19.26 16.48 -30.64
C ILE A 204 -18.12 17.42 -30.25
N SER A 205 -18.23 18.69 -30.60
CA SER A 205 -17.21 19.66 -30.26
C SER A 205 -17.03 19.86 -28.75
N LYS A 206 -15.83 20.30 -28.34
CA LYS A 206 -15.57 20.59 -26.91
C LYS A 206 -16.51 21.67 -26.36
N GLU A 207 -16.92 22.63 -27.22
CA GLU A 207 -17.86 23.70 -26.90
C GLU A 207 -19.28 23.14 -26.67
N ASP A 208 -19.72 22.23 -27.54
CA ASP A 208 -21.02 21.58 -27.41
C ASP A 208 -21.08 20.69 -26.16
N LEU A 209 -20.01 19.92 -25.89
CA LEU A 209 -19.89 19.13 -24.67
C LEU A 209 -19.96 20.03 -23.42
N ALA A 210 -19.23 21.15 -23.41
CA ALA A 210 -19.26 22.09 -22.31
C ALA A 210 -20.63 22.71 -22.08
N GLY A 211 -21.45 22.85 -23.12
CA GLY A 211 -22.84 23.30 -23.05
C GLY A 211 -23.76 22.38 -22.25
N HIS A 212 -23.40 21.10 -22.12
CA HIS A 212 -24.16 20.12 -21.35
C HIS A 212 -23.81 20.08 -19.85
N ILE A 213 -22.75 20.78 -19.41
CA ILE A 213 -22.27 20.74 -18.03
C ILE A 213 -23.32 21.36 -17.08
N ASP A 214 -23.70 20.59 -16.08
CA ASP A 214 -24.46 21.11 -14.95
C ASP A 214 -23.52 21.85 -13.98
N ARG A 215 -23.59 23.18 -14.05
CA ARG A 215 -22.75 24.05 -13.22
C ARG A 215 -23.04 23.90 -11.73
N THR A 216 -24.26 23.55 -11.34
CA THR A 216 -24.64 23.35 -9.94
C THR A 216 -23.89 22.15 -9.37
N PHE A 217 -23.80 21.07 -10.14
CA PHE A 217 -23.07 19.87 -9.76
C PHE A 217 -21.55 20.12 -9.61
N VAL A 218 -20.95 20.83 -10.56
CA VAL A 218 -19.52 21.16 -10.52
C VAL A 218 -19.17 22.02 -9.30
N HIS A 219 -20.06 22.93 -8.88
CA HIS A 219 -19.87 23.75 -7.68
C HIS A 219 -20.01 22.97 -6.37
N GLN A 220 -20.81 21.90 -6.34
CA GLN A 220 -21.01 21.06 -5.16
C GLN A 220 -19.86 20.07 -4.95
N HIS A 221 -19.11 19.77 -6.01
CA HIS A 221 -18.00 18.81 -6.00
C HIS A 221 -16.71 19.52 -6.44
N PRO A 222 -16.07 20.30 -5.55
CA PRO A 222 -14.91 21.13 -5.88
C PRO A 222 -13.64 20.33 -6.19
N MET A 223 -13.67 18.99 -6.07
CA MET A 223 -12.61 18.15 -6.56
C MET A 223 -12.57 18.22 -8.09
N TYR A 224 -11.40 18.25 -8.65
CA TYR A 224 -11.05 18.45 -10.06
C TYR A 224 -11.76 17.48 -11.02
N ILE A 225 -13.04 17.75 -11.32
CA ILE A 225 -13.73 17.06 -12.40
C ILE A 225 -13.13 17.61 -13.70
N ASP A 226 -12.61 16.72 -14.53
CA ASP A 226 -12.21 17.09 -15.88
C ASP A 226 -13.40 17.72 -16.61
N ALA A 227 -13.31 19.01 -16.83
CA ALA A 227 -14.38 19.80 -17.44
C ALA A 227 -14.50 19.55 -18.96
N SER A 228 -13.49 18.92 -19.57
CA SER A 228 -13.47 18.68 -21.01
C SER A 228 -14.21 17.40 -21.40
N LEU A 229 -14.28 16.41 -20.50
CA LEU A 229 -14.86 15.10 -20.78
C LEU A 229 -15.76 14.57 -19.66
N LEU A 230 -15.26 14.44 -18.43
CA LEU A 230 -16.03 13.78 -17.34
C LEU A 230 -17.25 14.58 -16.93
N ALA A 231 -17.14 15.89 -16.74
CA ALA A 231 -18.25 16.73 -16.33
C ALA A 231 -19.40 16.73 -17.36
N PRO A 232 -19.13 16.88 -18.67
CA PRO A 232 -20.14 16.70 -19.71
C PRO A 232 -20.77 15.30 -19.71
N LEU A 233 -19.96 14.23 -19.70
CA LEU A 233 -20.47 12.85 -19.74
C LEU A 233 -21.41 12.54 -18.57
N VAL A 234 -21.00 12.92 -17.34
CA VAL A 234 -21.81 12.73 -16.15
C VAL A 234 -23.12 13.55 -16.23
N SER A 235 -23.07 14.75 -16.81
CA SER A 235 -24.24 15.62 -17.00
C SER A 235 -25.18 15.18 -18.12
N ILE A 236 -24.67 14.51 -19.13
CA ILE A 236 -25.45 13.88 -20.23
C ILE A 236 -26.08 12.56 -19.73
N ALA A 237 -25.39 11.84 -18.83
CA ALA A 237 -25.79 10.55 -18.31
C ALA A 237 -26.19 9.54 -19.39
N PRO A 238 -25.29 9.19 -20.34
CA PRO A 238 -25.63 8.36 -21.50
C PRO A 238 -26.12 6.97 -21.07
N GLY A 239 -27.04 6.42 -21.85
CA GLY A 239 -27.53 5.07 -21.64
C GLY A 239 -26.48 4.00 -21.91
N LYS A 240 -25.63 4.22 -22.95
CA LYS A 240 -24.48 3.37 -23.30
C LYS A 240 -23.30 4.21 -23.74
N ILE A 241 -22.10 3.73 -23.41
CA ILE A 241 -20.83 4.30 -23.87
C ILE A 241 -20.04 3.20 -24.58
N HIS A 242 -19.76 3.42 -25.85
CA HIS A 242 -18.86 2.58 -26.64
C HIS A 242 -17.48 3.25 -26.68
N LEU A 243 -16.54 2.67 -25.97
CA LEU A 243 -15.18 3.21 -25.82
C LEU A 243 -14.21 2.40 -26.68
N TYR A 244 -13.55 3.06 -27.63
CA TYR A 244 -12.63 2.44 -28.57
C TYR A 244 -11.21 2.82 -28.18
N THR A 245 -10.42 1.85 -27.71
CA THR A 245 -9.05 2.08 -27.25
C THR A 245 -8.18 0.85 -27.40
N ASP A 246 -6.88 1.07 -27.64
CA ASP A 246 -5.85 0.03 -27.55
C ASP A 246 -5.10 0.08 -26.20
N SER A 247 -5.48 1.02 -25.30
CA SER A 247 -4.89 1.22 -23.97
C SER A 247 -6.00 1.24 -22.89
N PRO A 248 -6.58 0.08 -22.53
CA PRO A 248 -7.66 0.00 -21.54
C PRO A 248 -7.22 0.45 -20.14
N ASP A 249 -5.92 0.39 -19.84
CA ASP A 249 -5.34 0.81 -18.55
C ASP A 249 -5.08 2.32 -18.45
N PHE A 250 -5.42 3.09 -19.48
CA PHE A 250 -5.30 4.55 -19.42
C PHE A 250 -6.24 5.12 -18.34
N GLY A 251 -5.69 5.95 -17.44
CA GLY A 251 -6.40 6.39 -16.24
C GLY A 251 -7.80 6.99 -16.48
N MET A 252 -7.98 7.80 -17.55
CA MET A 252 -9.29 8.35 -17.89
C MET A 252 -10.27 7.28 -18.38
N VAL A 253 -9.80 6.26 -19.10
CA VAL A 253 -10.62 5.12 -19.53
C VAL A 253 -11.13 4.35 -18.32
N GLN A 254 -10.25 4.06 -17.36
CA GLN A 254 -10.63 3.40 -16.10
C GLN A 254 -11.60 4.26 -15.29
N THR A 255 -11.40 5.57 -15.25
CA THR A 255 -12.31 6.48 -14.55
C THR A 255 -13.71 6.44 -15.16
N ILE A 256 -13.84 6.50 -16.50
CA ILE A 256 -15.12 6.37 -17.18
C ILE A 256 -15.78 5.01 -16.87
N GLN A 257 -15.02 3.91 -16.91
CA GLN A 257 -15.53 2.58 -16.53
C GLN A 257 -16.02 2.54 -15.09
N ASN A 258 -15.25 3.12 -14.14
CA ASN A 258 -15.59 3.14 -12.74
C ASN A 258 -16.85 3.97 -12.44
N ILE A 259 -17.14 5.00 -13.23
CA ILE A 259 -18.33 5.84 -13.07
C ILE A 259 -19.57 5.15 -13.69
N PHE A 260 -19.46 4.69 -14.94
CA PHE A 260 -20.62 4.24 -15.73
C PHE A 260 -20.84 2.72 -15.74
N LEU A 261 -19.88 1.95 -15.19
CA LEU A 261 -19.96 0.48 -14.98
C LEU A 261 -20.43 -0.28 -16.23
N GLU A 262 -21.56 -0.98 -16.11
CA GLU A 262 -22.17 -1.81 -17.16
C GLU A 262 -22.66 -1.04 -18.39
N ARG A 263 -22.74 0.29 -18.31
CA ARG A 263 -23.06 1.13 -19.47
C ARG A 263 -21.88 1.26 -20.43
N VAL A 264 -20.62 0.92 -19.99
CA VAL A 264 -19.41 1.02 -20.80
C VAL A 264 -19.08 -0.31 -21.46
N SER A 265 -18.90 -0.27 -22.78
CA SER A 265 -18.35 -1.40 -23.54
C SER A 265 -17.06 -0.96 -24.22
N ILE A 266 -15.97 -1.70 -23.97
CA ILE A 266 -14.65 -1.40 -24.56
C ILE A 266 -14.46 -2.24 -25.82
N TYR A 267 -13.94 -1.58 -26.85
CA TYR A 267 -13.61 -2.17 -28.15
C TYR A 267 -12.19 -1.79 -28.56
N PRO A 268 -11.51 -2.63 -29.35
CA PRO A 268 -10.27 -2.22 -30.03
C PRO A 268 -10.49 -0.99 -30.90
N ARG A 269 -9.54 -0.05 -30.90
CA ARG A 269 -9.64 1.22 -31.65
C ARG A 269 -10.01 1.04 -33.11
N LYS A 270 -9.44 0.02 -33.77
CA LYS A 270 -9.74 -0.30 -35.19
C LYS A 270 -11.22 -0.53 -35.50
N MET A 271 -12.06 -0.76 -34.52
CA MET A 271 -13.51 -0.95 -34.69
C MET A 271 -14.29 0.37 -34.71
N ALA A 272 -13.67 1.49 -34.39
CA ALA A 272 -14.33 2.79 -34.44
C ALA A 272 -14.72 3.20 -35.89
N GLY A 273 -13.97 2.74 -36.88
CA GLY A 273 -14.27 3.04 -38.30
C GLY A 273 -13.99 4.50 -38.71
N VAL A 274 -13.26 5.24 -37.87
CA VAL A 274 -12.83 6.65 -38.07
C VAL A 274 -11.32 6.72 -38.13
#